data_4d447740f51b9ea2fa44ed93b003701c
#
_entry.id   4d447740f51b9ea2fa44ed93b003701c
#
_cell.length_a   1.000
_cell.length_b   1.000
_cell.length_c   1.000
_cell.angle_alpha   90.00
_cell.angle_beta   90.00
_cell.angle_gamma   90.00
#
_symmetry.space_group_name_H-M   'P 1'
#
loop_
_entity.id
_entity.type
_entity.pdbx_description
1 polymer ?
#
loop_
_entity_poly.entity_id
_entity_poly.type
_entity_poly.pdbx_seq_one_letter_code
_entity_poly.pdbx_strand_id
1 'polypeptide(L)'
;MKKNAIGCSFMSFQKDLNILKVILLTAILPLLTTCAGIAQTAPDVPASAVRKIDGYKGIWFTLGQFSEYGDKYSGGLGTYTAKHIPLSVYAPKVNKTFFVYGGTTGINERYLLCMIGSYDHTTNTVTKPVVVYDKKGVNDPHDNPSLAMDDEGYLWVFVSGRGRTRLGFKYRSNKPYSTDGFQQITEEEMTYPQPKYISGKGFLHLFTKYTGTRELYFETSKDGVTWTEDKKLAGIKRPEDKNSGHYQISGQHGNKVAFFFNWHPNGDVDQRTNIYYLQTTDFGQTWTTVDGKELPVPLTDMNTPALLREYYSKKKNVYIKDINFDEKGNPIALHVSGTGHQPGPQNGLKDWSILYYNGKDWEDHKITTSDHNYDTGSLFVKGKEWIVVAPTENSPQKWGGGGEVVMWKSTDKGKTWKKNKQLTSNSPRNHNYVRKVVNGKDPFYFFWADGNPDKMSESLLYFGNSKGDVWQLPYDMQDETATPVKIK
;
A
#
# COMPACT_ATOMS: atom_id res chain seq x y z
N MET A 1 13.96 -63.68 -17.30
CA MET A 1 15.06 -63.81 -18.27
C MET A 1 16.01 -62.63 -18.08
N LYS A 2 17.22 -62.98 -17.63
CA LYS A 2 18.57 -62.41 -17.88
C LYS A 2 18.70 -60.85 -17.87
N LYS A 3 19.30 -60.29 -16.78
CA LYS A 3 20.73 -60.07 -16.48
C LYS A 3 21.48 -59.31 -17.59
N ASN A 4 22.03 -58.15 -17.27
CA ASN A 4 23.45 -58.04 -16.96
C ASN A 4 23.83 -56.67 -16.40
N ALA A 5 24.60 -56.71 -15.33
CA ALA A 5 25.38 -55.65 -14.71
C ALA A 5 26.85 -55.78 -15.18
N ILE A 6 27.57 -54.64 -15.30
CA ILE A 6 29.02 -54.53 -15.22
C ILE A 6 29.22 -53.07 -14.73
N GLY A 7 29.92 -52.69 -13.67
CA GLY A 7 30.95 -53.30 -12.85
C GLY A 7 32.33 -52.70 -13.17
N CYS A 8 33.01 -52.20 -12.12
CA CYS A 8 34.43 -51.84 -12.05
C CYS A 8 34.78 -50.33 -12.25
N SER A 9 35.71 -49.71 -11.52
CA SER A 9 36.50 -50.04 -10.31
C SER A 9 37.46 -48.89 -10.03
N PHE A 10 37.67 -48.64 -8.76
CA PHE A 10 38.78 -47.94 -8.09
C PHE A 10 40.05 -47.69 -8.86
N MET A 11 40.69 -46.49 -8.61
CA MET A 11 42.08 -46.45 -8.19
C MET A 11 42.46 -45.16 -7.48
N SER A 12 42.92 -45.31 -6.25
CA SER A 12 43.64 -44.37 -5.39
C SER A 12 45.09 -44.27 -5.80
N PHE A 13 45.71 -43.11 -5.67
CA PHE A 13 47.15 -43.01 -5.46
C PHE A 13 47.49 -41.92 -4.44
N GLN A 14 48.09 -42.39 -3.35
CA GLN A 14 48.72 -41.63 -2.27
C GLN A 14 50.23 -41.81 -2.44
N LYS A 15 51.02 -40.75 -2.20
CA LYS A 15 52.39 -40.73 -1.70
C LYS A 15 52.97 -39.31 -1.75
N ASP A 16 53.20 -38.68 -0.64
CA ASP A 16 54.39 -38.55 0.23
C ASP A 16 55.64 -37.91 -0.41
N LEU A 17 56.18 -36.85 0.11
CA LEU A 17 57.37 -36.66 0.93
C LEU A 17 57.89 -35.22 0.99
N ASN A 18 57.87 -34.59 2.17
CA ASN A 18 58.96 -34.05 2.99
C ASN A 18 60.03 -33.06 2.50
N ILE A 19 60.22 -32.04 3.34
CA ILE A 19 61.46 -31.39 3.84
C ILE A 19 62.05 -30.25 2.98
N LEU A 20 62.00 -29.00 3.51
CA LEU A 20 63.15 -28.33 4.10
C LEU A 20 62.80 -27.01 4.85
N LYS A 21 63.13 -26.93 6.12
CA LYS A 21 63.18 -25.70 6.92
C LYS A 21 64.37 -24.85 6.53
N VAL A 22 64.12 -23.57 6.28
CA VAL A 22 65.21 -22.55 6.46
C VAL A 22 64.60 -21.38 7.21
N ILE A 23 65.19 -21.15 8.39
CA ILE A 23 64.89 -20.00 9.27
C ILE A 23 65.76 -18.83 8.76
N LEU A 24 65.11 -17.72 8.42
CA LEU A 24 65.74 -16.41 8.32
C LEU A 24 64.98 -15.39 9.17
N LEU A 25 65.59 -15.00 10.30
CA LEU A 25 65.14 -13.86 11.08
C LEU A 25 65.52 -12.58 10.33
N THR A 26 64.55 -11.77 9.95
CA THR A 26 64.77 -10.35 9.65
C THR A 26 63.72 -9.52 10.35
N ALA A 27 64.19 -8.58 11.14
CA ALA A 27 63.39 -7.59 11.88
C ALA A 27 62.59 -6.72 10.91
N ILE A 28 61.27 -6.66 11.10
CA ILE A 28 60.39 -5.73 10.39
C ILE A 28 59.85 -4.69 11.36
N LEU A 29 60.29 -3.47 11.12
CA LEU A 29 59.77 -2.23 11.68
C LEU A 29 58.28 -2.07 11.21
N PRO A 30 57.30 -1.72 12.07
CA PRO A 30 55.96 -1.44 11.59
C PRO A 30 55.89 -0.06 10.95
N LEU A 31 55.76 -0.01 9.63
CA LEU A 31 55.30 1.16 8.92
C LEU A 31 53.76 1.29 9.15
N LEU A 32 53.37 2.27 9.93
CA LEU A 32 51.98 2.72 10.01
C LEU A 32 51.61 3.40 8.68
N THR A 33 51.04 2.63 7.75
CA THR A 33 50.32 3.20 6.59
C THR A 33 48.89 3.53 7.02
N THR A 34 48.62 4.81 7.18
CA THR A 34 47.25 5.35 7.26
C THR A 34 46.57 5.09 5.91
N CYS A 35 45.71 4.08 5.84
CA CYS A 35 44.77 3.93 4.75
C CYS A 35 43.74 5.08 4.83
N ALA A 36 43.99 6.17 4.11
CA ALA A 36 42.94 7.11 3.75
C ALA A 36 41.98 6.35 2.83
N GLY A 37 40.82 6.00 3.34
CA GLY A 37 39.74 5.42 2.56
C GLY A 37 39.31 6.44 1.52
N ILE A 38 39.68 6.21 0.28
CA ILE A 38 39.10 6.91 -0.86
C ILE A 38 37.65 6.42 -0.92
N ALA A 39 36.70 7.28 -0.53
CA ALA A 39 35.31 7.08 -0.79
C ALA A 39 35.15 6.95 -2.31
N GLN A 40 34.90 5.76 -2.78
CA GLN A 40 34.61 5.48 -4.18
C GLN A 40 33.25 6.12 -4.47
N THR A 41 33.26 7.31 -5.06
CA THR A 41 32.05 7.93 -5.60
C THR A 41 31.53 6.99 -6.69
N ALA A 42 30.29 6.52 -6.51
CA ALA A 42 29.61 5.75 -7.54
C ALA A 42 29.69 6.55 -8.87
N PRO A 43 29.93 5.85 -10.01
CA PRO A 43 30.01 6.54 -11.28
C PRO A 43 28.73 7.32 -11.54
N ASP A 44 28.87 8.59 -11.93
CA ASP A 44 27.77 9.41 -12.46
C ASP A 44 27.19 8.71 -13.68
N VAL A 45 26.11 7.94 -13.46
CA VAL A 45 25.28 7.44 -14.56
C VAL A 45 24.62 8.67 -15.16
N PRO A 46 24.81 8.94 -16.48
CA PRO A 46 24.15 10.07 -17.12
C PRO A 46 22.65 9.96 -16.82
N ALA A 47 22.06 11.00 -16.28
CA ALA A 47 20.63 11.05 -16.04
C ALA A 47 19.93 10.79 -17.38
N SER A 48 19.48 9.55 -17.62
CA SER A 48 18.58 9.25 -18.72
C SER A 48 17.41 10.21 -18.55
N ALA A 49 17.05 10.94 -19.60
CA ALA A 49 16.01 11.94 -19.54
C ALA A 49 14.77 11.36 -18.89
N VAL A 50 14.38 11.91 -17.75
CA VAL A 50 13.26 11.42 -16.95
C VAL A 50 11.99 11.50 -17.81
N ARG A 51 11.35 10.36 -18.06
CA ARG A 51 10.13 10.32 -18.88
C ARG A 51 8.99 10.99 -18.11
N LYS A 52 8.45 12.05 -18.67
CA LYS A 52 7.27 12.77 -18.17
C LYS A 52 6.06 12.48 -19.08
N ILE A 53 4.88 12.58 -18.50
CA ILE A 53 3.62 12.49 -19.22
C ILE A 53 2.92 13.85 -19.17
N ASP A 54 2.24 14.22 -20.26
CA ASP A 54 1.49 15.46 -20.36
C ASP A 54 0.17 15.38 -19.59
N GLY A 55 0.25 15.63 -18.28
CA GLY A 55 -0.88 15.66 -17.37
C GLY A 55 -1.15 14.39 -16.58
N TYR A 56 -2.17 14.46 -15.74
CA TYR A 56 -2.51 13.44 -14.75
C TYR A 56 -3.63 12.53 -15.27
N LYS A 57 -3.25 11.46 -15.94
CA LYS A 57 -4.16 10.49 -16.57
C LYS A 57 -4.16 9.20 -15.76
N GLY A 58 -5.27 8.93 -15.05
CA GLY A 58 -5.43 7.68 -14.32
C GLY A 58 -5.70 6.50 -15.27
N ILE A 59 -5.21 5.33 -14.93
CA ILE A 59 -5.49 4.13 -15.71
C ILE A 59 -6.92 3.63 -15.47
N TRP A 60 -7.62 3.27 -16.55
CA TRP A 60 -8.87 2.51 -16.46
C TRP A 60 -8.57 1.01 -16.43
N PHE A 61 -9.37 0.25 -15.66
CA PHE A 61 -9.09 -1.15 -15.39
C PHE A 61 -10.36 -2.02 -15.31
N THR A 62 -10.22 -3.29 -15.70
CA THR A 62 -11.19 -4.36 -15.44
C THR A 62 -10.46 -5.70 -15.31
N LEU A 63 -10.85 -6.53 -14.34
CA LEU A 63 -10.45 -7.94 -14.27
C LEU A 63 -11.36 -8.84 -15.09
N GLY A 64 -12.45 -8.32 -15.65
CA GLY A 64 -13.40 -9.10 -16.43
C GLY A 64 -14.21 -10.08 -15.60
N GLN A 65 -14.40 -9.83 -14.30
CA GLN A 65 -15.22 -10.66 -13.40
C GLN A 65 -16.67 -10.11 -13.35
N PHE A 66 -17.32 -10.13 -14.49
CA PHE A 66 -18.67 -9.58 -14.66
C PHE A 66 -19.74 -10.48 -14.03
N SER A 67 -20.76 -9.83 -13.45
CA SER A 67 -22.03 -10.38 -13.02
C SER A 67 -23.16 -9.59 -13.68
N GLU A 68 -24.42 -9.90 -13.34
CA GLU A 68 -25.60 -9.17 -13.86
C GLU A 68 -25.50 -7.64 -13.62
N TYR A 69 -24.86 -7.23 -12.51
CA TYR A 69 -24.79 -5.83 -12.08
C TYR A 69 -23.38 -5.23 -12.23
N GLY A 70 -22.58 -5.70 -13.18
CA GLY A 70 -21.26 -5.15 -13.49
C GLY A 70 -20.09 -6.00 -13.05
N ASP A 71 -18.90 -5.47 -13.27
CA ASP A 71 -17.64 -6.10 -12.86
C ASP A 71 -17.41 -5.88 -11.36
N LYS A 72 -16.93 -6.90 -10.70
CA LYS A 72 -16.49 -6.82 -9.31
C LYS A 72 -15.32 -5.84 -9.11
N TYR A 73 -14.47 -5.65 -10.13
CA TYR A 73 -13.26 -4.84 -10.10
C TYR A 73 -13.08 -4.07 -11.40
N SER A 74 -13.66 -2.92 -11.52
CA SER A 74 -13.48 -2.08 -12.71
C SER A 74 -13.59 -0.59 -12.39
N GLY A 75 -13.30 0.23 -13.38
CA GLY A 75 -13.38 1.67 -13.31
C GLY A 75 -12.03 2.35 -13.49
N GLY A 76 -11.99 3.65 -13.23
CA GLY A 76 -10.76 4.42 -13.19
C GLY A 76 -10.03 4.16 -11.90
N LEU A 77 -8.90 3.53 -11.98
CA LEU A 77 -8.16 3.06 -10.82
C LEU A 77 -6.78 3.70 -10.66
N GLY A 78 -6.64 4.96 -11.10
CA GLY A 78 -5.40 5.72 -10.92
C GLY A 78 -4.91 5.72 -9.48
N THR A 79 -5.83 5.74 -8.53
CA THR A 79 -5.56 5.62 -7.09
C THR A 79 -5.99 4.28 -6.52
N TYR A 80 -6.20 3.26 -7.34
CA TYR A 80 -6.57 1.92 -6.89
C TYR A 80 -5.56 1.41 -5.89
N THR A 81 -6.09 1.16 -4.74
CA THR A 81 -5.31 0.65 -3.66
C THR A 81 -6.16 -0.32 -2.87
N ALA A 82 -6.30 -1.52 -3.41
CA ALA A 82 -6.90 -2.56 -2.60
C ALA A 82 -6.19 -2.61 -1.26
N LYS A 83 -4.86 -2.52 -1.29
CA LYS A 83 -4.01 -2.54 -0.09
C LYS A 83 -2.67 -1.79 -0.22
N HIS A 84 -2.49 -0.95 -1.26
CA HIS A 84 -1.28 -0.15 -1.43
C HIS A 84 -1.39 1.14 -0.63
N ILE A 85 -0.58 1.36 0.37
CA ILE A 85 -0.55 2.56 1.21
C ILE A 85 0.82 2.76 1.87
N PRO A 86 1.25 4.03 2.10
CA PRO A 86 0.62 5.28 1.66
C PRO A 86 0.80 5.53 0.16
N LEU A 87 -0.02 6.43 -0.41
CA LEU A 87 0.19 6.92 -1.77
C LEU A 87 0.80 8.32 -1.80
N SER A 88 0.80 9.03 -0.68
CA SER A 88 1.22 10.43 -0.65
C SER A 88 1.78 10.82 0.70
N VAL A 89 2.70 11.80 0.66
CA VAL A 89 3.36 12.35 1.83
C VAL A 89 3.57 13.86 1.65
N TYR A 90 3.27 14.63 2.69
CA TYR A 90 3.63 16.03 2.77
C TYR A 90 5.03 16.19 3.35
N ALA A 91 5.88 16.93 2.67
CA ALA A 91 7.26 17.26 3.03
C ALA A 91 7.37 18.71 3.52
N PRO A 92 7.37 18.97 4.84
CA PRO A 92 7.34 20.33 5.37
C PRO A 92 8.56 21.17 5.02
N LYS A 93 9.76 20.58 4.90
CA LYS A 93 11.01 21.27 4.56
C LYS A 93 10.95 21.99 3.21
N VAL A 94 10.21 21.47 2.26
CA VAL A 94 10.06 22.05 0.90
C VAL A 94 8.65 22.52 0.62
N ASN A 95 7.74 22.41 1.59
CA ASN A 95 6.32 22.77 1.48
C ASN A 95 5.62 22.12 0.27
N LYS A 96 5.91 20.83 0.02
CA LYS A 96 5.35 20.06 -1.11
C LYS A 96 4.66 18.80 -0.63
N THR A 97 3.61 18.40 -1.35
CA THR A 97 3.03 17.06 -1.25
C THR A 97 3.47 16.25 -2.46
N PHE A 98 4.12 15.12 -2.20
CA PHE A 98 4.45 14.11 -3.22
C PHE A 98 3.40 13.00 -3.20
N PHE A 99 3.03 12.51 -4.40
CA PHE A 99 2.01 11.47 -4.50
C PHE A 99 2.25 10.56 -5.70
N VAL A 100 1.97 9.26 -5.53
CA VAL A 100 2.08 8.24 -6.56
C VAL A 100 0.70 7.74 -6.98
N TYR A 101 0.59 7.27 -8.22
CA TYR A 101 -0.65 6.72 -8.77
C TYR A 101 -0.37 5.80 -9.97
N GLY A 102 -1.36 5.00 -10.33
CA GLY A 102 -1.36 4.25 -11.58
C GLY A 102 -1.83 5.14 -12.73
N GLY A 103 -0.96 5.37 -13.69
CA GLY A 103 -1.24 6.26 -14.82
C GLY A 103 -1.17 5.56 -16.17
N THR A 104 -1.48 6.34 -17.21
CA THR A 104 -1.43 5.95 -18.60
C THR A 104 -1.05 7.15 -19.46
N THR A 105 -0.72 6.93 -20.74
CA THR A 105 -0.45 8.01 -21.70
C THR A 105 -1.70 8.61 -22.31
N GLY A 106 -2.82 7.88 -22.29
CA GLY A 106 -4.09 8.35 -22.85
C GLY A 106 -5.24 7.36 -22.64
N ILE A 107 -6.47 7.80 -22.96
CA ILE A 107 -7.71 7.04 -22.71
C ILE A 107 -7.72 5.64 -23.33
N ASN A 108 -7.10 5.47 -24.49
CA ASN A 108 -7.06 4.20 -25.21
C ASN A 108 -5.91 3.28 -24.76
N GLU A 109 -5.04 3.77 -23.90
CA GLU A 109 -3.91 3.04 -23.36
C GLU A 109 -4.28 2.36 -22.03
N ARG A 110 -4.11 1.04 -21.98
CA ARG A 110 -4.38 0.24 -20.78
C ARG A 110 -3.11 -0.30 -20.14
N TYR A 111 -1.98 0.36 -20.35
CA TYR A 111 -0.71 -0.05 -19.79
C TYR A 111 -0.39 0.77 -18.56
N LEU A 112 -0.14 0.08 -17.47
CA LEU A 112 0.13 0.70 -16.19
C LEU A 112 1.50 1.37 -16.19
N LEU A 113 1.51 2.67 -15.99
CA LEU A 113 2.67 3.45 -15.61
C LEU A 113 2.61 3.75 -14.11
N CYS A 114 3.66 3.39 -13.38
CA CYS A 114 3.81 3.81 -11.99
C CYS A 114 4.31 5.26 -11.97
N MET A 115 3.42 6.17 -11.62
CA MET A 115 3.63 7.63 -11.72
C MET A 115 3.90 8.26 -10.37
N ILE A 116 4.67 9.35 -10.39
CA ILE A 116 4.81 10.28 -9.26
C ILE A 116 4.59 11.72 -9.72
N GLY A 117 3.86 12.48 -8.89
CA GLY A 117 3.66 13.91 -9.04
C GLY A 117 4.01 14.66 -7.77
N SER A 118 4.06 15.99 -7.87
CA SER A 118 4.20 16.87 -6.71
C SER A 118 3.27 18.07 -6.79
N TYR A 119 2.71 18.46 -5.65
CA TYR A 119 1.97 19.71 -5.46
C TYR A 119 2.79 20.66 -4.59
N ASP A 120 3.06 21.84 -5.09
CA ASP A 120 3.76 22.92 -4.37
C ASP A 120 2.75 23.83 -3.67
N HIS A 121 2.75 23.83 -2.34
CA HIS A 121 1.84 24.63 -1.52
C HIS A 121 2.18 26.13 -1.52
N THR A 122 3.34 26.51 -2.05
CA THR A 122 3.74 27.93 -2.15
C THR A 122 3.13 28.58 -3.39
N THR A 123 3.17 27.87 -4.51
CA THR A 123 2.68 28.35 -5.80
C THR A 123 1.27 27.87 -6.13
N ASN A 124 0.76 26.86 -5.39
CA ASN A 124 -0.49 26.14 -5.67
C ASN A 124 -0.49 25.47 -7.06
N THR A 125 0.65 24.94 -7.48
CA THR A 125 0.82 24.28 -8.78
C THR A 125 1.24 22.82 -8.61
N VAL A 126 1.01 22.02 -9.66
CA VAL A 126 1.57 20.69 -9.81
C VAL A 126 2.60 20.67 -10.94
N THR A 127 3.60 19.82 -10.84
CA THR A 127 4.56 19.56 -11.93
C THR A 127 4.02 18.52 -12.90
N LYS A 128 4.53 18.46 -14.13
CA LYS A 128 4.28 17.30 -15.02
C LYS A 128 4.65 16.02 -14.28
N PRO A 129 3.77 15.00 -14.29
CA PRO A 129 4.04 13.76 -13.59
C PRO A 129 5.13 12.93 -14.29
N VAL A 130 5.92 12.24 -13.48
CA VAL A 130 7.08 11.47 -13.88
C VAL A 130 6.77 9.97 -13.85
N VAL A 131 7.24 9.23 -14.85
CA VAL A 131 7.20 7.77 -14.86
C VAL A 131 8.36 7.24 -14.02
N VAL A 132 8.04 6.64 -12.87
CA VAL A 132 9.02 5.93 -12.04
C VAL A 132 9.33 4.58 -12.66
N TYR A 133 8.29 3.85 -13.09
CA TYR A 133 8.42 2.54 -13.71
C TYR A 133 7.30 2.28 -14.73
N ASP A 134 7.68 1.78 -15.90
CA ASP A 134 6.74 1.33 -16.92
C ASP A 134 6.56 -0.19 -16.79
N LYS A 135 5.34 -0.62 -16.46
CA LYS A 135 5.00 -2.05 -16.30
C LYS A 135 4.91 -2.82 -17.62
N LYS A 136 5.29 -2.19 -18.75
CA LYS A 136 5.49 -2.81 -20.09
C LYS A 136 4.35 -3.72 -20.52
N GLY A 137 3.15 -3.16 -20.63
CA GLY A 137 1.95 -3.87 -21.11
C GLY A 137 1.10 -4.54 -20.02
N VAL A 138 1.50 -4.47 -18.76
CA VAL A 138 0.62 -4.87 -17.65
C VAL A 138 -0.51 -3.85 -17.54
N ASN A 139 -1.76 -4.33 -17.52
CA ASN A 139 -2.95 -3.52 -17.32
C ASN A 139 -3.64 -3.83 -15.97
N ASP A 140 -2.89 -4.27 -14.99
CA ASP A 140 -3.39 -4.73 -13.69
C ASP A 140 -2.95 -3.76 -12.58
N PRO A 141 -3.86 -3.00 -11.95
CA PRO A 141 -3.52 -2.04 -10.90
C PRO A 141 -3.13 -2.69 -9.57
N HIS A 142 -3.11 -4.02 -9.47
CA HIS A 142 -2.41 -4.68 -8.37
C HIS A 142 -0.92 -4.33 -8.35
N ASP A 143 -0.39 -3.84 -9.46
CA ASP A 143 0.99 -3.41 -9.61
C ASP A 143 1.20 -1.91 -9.32
N ASN A 144 0.18 -1.20 -8.84
CA ASN A 144 0.27 0.21 -8.44
C ASN A 144 1.36 0.45 -7.39
N PRO A 145 1.97 1.65 -7.36
CA PRO A 145 3.01 1.98 -6.40
C PRO A 145 2.46 2.41 -5.03
N SER A 146 3.34 2.36 -4.02
CA SER A 146 3.22 3.05 -2.73
C SER A 146 4.40 3.97 -2.50
N LEU A 147 4.29 4.94 -1.61
CA LEU A 147 5.27 5.98 -1.36
C LEU A 147 5.68 6.04 0.11
N ALA A 148 6.97 6.17 0.36
CA ALA A 148 7.51 6.61 1.64
C ALA A 148 8.54 7.71 1.45
N MET A 149 8.90 8.42 2.52
CA MET A 149 9.95 9.42 2.53
C MET A 149 10.77 9.21 3.79
N ASP A 150 12.11 9.23 3.66
CA ASP A 150 13.02 9.13 4.80
C ASP A 150 13.33 10.49 5.45
N ASP A 151 14.12 10.49 6.53
CA ASP A 151 14.49 11.69 7.28
C ASP A 151 15.34 12.68 6.46
N GLU A 152 16.07 12.18 5.47
CA GLU A 152 16.89 12.99 4.55
C GLU A 152 16.04 13.62 3.44
N GLY A 153 14.80 13.10 3.24
CA GLY A 153 13.86 13.59 2.24
C GLY A 153 13.93 12.83 0.91
N TYR A 154 14.62 11.70 0.85
CA TYR A 154 14.55 10.85 -0.33
C TYR A 154 13.16 10.22 -0.45
N LEU A 155 12.65 10.20 -1.66
CA LEU A 155 11.38 9.59 -2.00
C LEU A 155 11.62 8.11 -2.37
N TRP A 156 10.90 7.23 -1.71
CA TRP A 156 10.97 5.79 -1.93
C TRP A 156 9.66 5.29 -2.52
N VAL A 157 9.73 4.78 -3.76
CA VAL A 157 8.57 4.26 -4.49
C VAL A 157 8.64 2.75 -4.51
N PHE A 158 7.67 2.11 -3.87
CA PHE A 158 7.51 0.67 -3.83
C PHE A 158 6.53 0.26 -4.92
N VAL A 159 7.05 -0.20 -6.04
CA VAL A 159 6.26 -0.67 -7.17
C VAL A 159 5.81 -2.10 -6.90
N SER A 160 4.52 -2.31 -6.79
CA SER A 160 3.96 -3.63 -6.50
C SER A 160 4.15 -4.59 -7.67
N GLY A 161 4.29 -5.88 -7.35
CA GLY A 161 4.19 -6.98 -8.29
C GLY A 161 2.95 -7.85 -8.01
N ARG A 162 2.91 -9.04 -8.61
CA ARG A 162 1.86 -10.02 -8.35
C ARG A 162 2.41 -11.44 -8.41
N GLY A 163 2.73 -11.99 -7.24
CA GLY A 163 3.36 -13.30 -7.11
C GLY A 163 4.77 -13.37 -7.68
N ARG A 164 5.24 -14.58 -7.96
CA ARG A 164 6.61 -14.86 -8.38
C ARG A 164 6.89 -14.55 -9.84
N THR A 165 5.85 -14.48 -10.66
CA THR A 165 5.99 -14.26 -12.11
C THR A 165 6.02 -12.79 -12.49
N ARG A 166 5.62 -11.91 -11.58
CA ARG A 166 5.56 -10.48 -11.79
C ARG A 166 6.06 -9.78 -10.53
N LEU A 167 7.37 -9.57 -10.48
CA LEU A 167 8.07 -9.04 -9.30
C LEU A 167 7.72 -7.57 -9.05
N GLY A 168 7.91 -7.15 -7.81
CA GLY A 168 7.87 -5.77 -7.37
C GLY A 168 9.27 -5.18 -7.28
N PHE A 169 9.35 -3.85 -7.15
CA PHE A 169 10.61 -3.12 -7.15
C PHE A 169 10.57 -2.01 -6.10
N LYS A 170 11.71 -1.71 -5.51
CA LYS A 170 11.90 -0.51 -4.68
C LYS A 170 12.77 0.47 -5.43
N TYR A 171 12.31 1.70 -5.57
CA TYR A 171 13.01 2.82 -6.18
C TYR A 171 13.27 3.90 -5.15
N ARG A 172 14.45 4.54 -5.23
CA ARG A 172 14.81 5.72 -4.45
C ARG A 172 15.03 6.90 -5.38
N SER A 173 14.55 8.09 -5.03
CA SER A 173 14.86 9.31 -5.79
C SER A 173 16.37 9.60 -5.78
N ASN A 174 16.89 10.14 -6.88
CA ASN A 174 18.32 10.46 -7.01
C ASN A 174 18.74 11.60 -6.06
N LYS A 175 17.80 12.47 -5.68
CA LYS A 175 18.01 13.61 -4.78
C LYS A 175 16.87 13.74 -3.79
N PRO A 176 17.11 14.26 -2.58
CA PRO A 176 16.06 14.59 -1.62
C PRO A 176 15.00 15.52 -2.22
N TYR A 177 13.74 15.26 -1.91
CA TYR A 177 12.58 16.08 -2.30
C TYR A 177 12.44 16.34 -3.81
N SER A 178 13.01 15.46 -4.65
CA SER A 178 13.00 15.60 -6.11
C SER A 178 12.35 14.39 -6.79
N THR A 179 11.60 14.67 -7.86
CA THR A 179 11.05 13.66 -8.77
C THR A 179 11.88 13.54 -10.07
N ASP A 180 13.04 14.18 -10.17
CA ASP A 180 13.86 14.28 -11.40
C ASP A 180 14.64 13.01 -11.74
N GLY A 181 14.38 11.90 -11.08
CA GLY A 181 14.99 10.61 -11.38
C GLY A 181 14.97 9.67 -10.20
N PHE A 182 14.95 8.38 -10.52
CA PHE A 182 14.87 7.30 -9.54
C PHE A 182 15.86 6.19 -9.91
N GLN A 183 16.47 5.61 -8.88
CA GLN A 183 17.33 4.44 -8.99
C GLN A 183 16.58 3.22 -8.44
N GLN A 184 16.62 2.11 -9.18
CA GLN A 184 16.13 0.83 -8.68
C GLN A 184 17.10 0.30 -7.62
N ILE A 185 16.56 -0.12 -6.48
CA ILE A 185 17.31 -0.64 -5.33
C ILE A 185 17.15 -2.16 -5.24
N THR A 186 15.90 -2.66 -5.27
CA THR A 186 15.62 -4.10 -5.16
C THR A 186 14.61 -4.55 -6.21
N GLU A 187 14.61 -5.87 -6.46
CA GLU A 187 13.60 -6.60 -7.21
C GLU A 187 13.24 -7.86 -6.43
N GLU A 188 11.95 -8.06 -6.12
CA GLU A 188 11.51 -9.12 -5.22
C GLU A 188 10.04 -9.50 -5.37
N GLU A 189 9.63 -10.64 -4.80
CA GLU A 189 8.22 -11.00 -4.67
C GLU A 189 7.54 -10.12 -3.61
N MET A 190 6.85 -9.09 -4.06
CA MET A 190 6.15 -8.12 -3.22
C MET A 190 4.82 -7.72 -3.85
N THR A 191 3.72 -7.91 -3.12
CA THR A 191 2.39 -7.45 -3.55
C THR A 191 1.76 -6.62 -2.44
N TYR A 192 1.03 -5.54 -2.80
CA TYR A 192 0.38 -4.63 -1.86
C TYR A 192 1.34 -4.00 -0.84
N PRO A 193 2.37 -3.30 -1.30
CA PRO A 193 3.38 -2.70 -0.42
C PRO A 193 2.77 -1.66 0.52
N GLN A 194 3.18 -1.71 1.79
CA GLN A 194 2.77 -0.80 2.86
C GLN A 194 3.99 -0.34 3.67
N PRO A 195 4.92 0.41 3.06
CA PRO A 195 6.11 0.89 3.74
C PRO A 195 5.77 1.90 4.85
N LYS A 196 6.50 1.80 5.96
CA LYS A 196 6.50 2.77 7.05
C LYS A 196 7.94 3.17 7.33
N TYR A 197 8.22 4.46 7.27
CA TYR A 197 9.51 4.99 7.71
C TYR A 197 9.39 5.46 9.16
N ILE A 198 10.23 4.93 10.02
CA ILE A 198 10.29 5.29 11.44
C ILE A 198 11.55 6.13 11.63
N SER A 199 11.37 7.43 11.91
CA SER A 199 12.47 8.38 12.08
C SER A 199 13.53 7.86 13.05
N GLY A 200 14.78 7.91 12.63
CA GLY A 200 15.94 7.40 13.38
C GLY A 200 16.07 5.87 13.43
N LYS A 201 15.15 5.10 12.86
CA LYS A 201 15.20 3.63 12.84
C LYS A 201 15.27 3.02 11.43
N GLY A 202 14.60 3.63 10.44
CA GLY A 202 14.50 3.12 9.08
C GLY A 202 13.12 2.62 8.70
N PHE A 203 13.07 1.69 7.75
CA PHE A 203 11.85 1.18 7.16
C PHE A 203 11.37 -0.12 7.83
N LEU A 204 10.08 -0.18 8.12
CA LEU A 204 9.35 -1.41 8.36
C LEU A 204 8.31 -1.52 7.24
N HIS A 205 8.44 -2.55 6.41
CA HIS A 205 7.61 -2.76 5.23
C HIS A 205 6.73 -3.98 5.42
N LEU A 206 5.40 -3.79 5.33
CA LEU A 206 4.42 -4.86 5.33
C LEU A 206 3.91 -5.10 3.91
N PHE A 207 3.76 -6.36 3.52
CA PHE A 207 3.33 -6.73 2.18
C PHE A 207 2.71 -8.13 2.15
N THR A 208 2.31 -8.57 0.98
CA THR A 208 1.72 -9.89 0.74
C THR A 208 2.61 -10.67 -0.21
N LYS A 209 2.80 -11.97 0.08
CA LYS A 209 3.38 -12.95 -0.86
C LYS A 209 2.34 -14.01 -1.22
N TYR A 210 2.51 -14.58 -2.41
CA TYR A 210 1.66 -15.68 -2.89
C TYR A 210 2.20 -17.05 -2.46
N THR A 211 2.56 -17.15 -1.18
CA THR A 211 2.78 -18.40 -0.48
C THR A 211 1.42 -18.86 0.08
N GLY A 212 1.02 -20.10 -0.13
CA GLY A 212 -0.41 -20.41 -0.01
C GLY A 212 -1.19 -19.70 -1.12
N THR A 213 -2.16 -18.82 -0.77
CA THR A 213 -2.82 -17.95 -1.75
C THR A 213 -2.37 -16.50 -1.62
N ARG A 214 -2.45 -15.92 -0.42
CA ARG A 214 -2.02 -14.55 -0.08
C ARG A 214 -1.71 -14.48 1.41
N GLU A 215 -0.46 -14.57 1.77
CA GLU A 215 -0.04 -14.53 3.17
C GLU A 215 0.68 -13.23 3.50
N LEU A 216 0.62 -12.83 4.76
CA LEU A 216 1.16 -11.56 5.22
C LEU A 216 2.61 -11.70 5.65
N TYR A 217 3.44 -10.76 5.21
CA TYR A 217 4.87 -10.69 5.48
C TYR A 217 5.30 -9.30 5.89
N PHE A 218 6.47 -9.21 6.48
CA PHE A 218 7.18 -7.97 6.71
C PHE A 218 8.69 -8.18 6.57
N GLU A 219 9.37 -7.08 6.38
CA GLU A 219 10.82 -6.94 6.39
C GLU A 219 11.20 -5.58 6.96
N THR A 220 12.48 -5.39 7.32
CA THR A 220 12.99 -4.13 7.84
C THR A 220 14.29 -3.75 7.15
N SER A 221 14.56 -2.43 7.10
CA SER A 221 15.81 -1.89 6.59
C SER A 221 16.17 -0.62 7.34
N LYS A 222 17.45 -0.45 7.70
CA LYS A 222 17.93 0.79 8.35
C LYS A 222 18.17 1.91 7.34
N ASP A 223 18.53 1.55 6.11
CA ASP A 223 19.03 2.45 5.07
C ASP A 223 18.15 2.44 3.78
N GLY A 224 17.14 1.55 3.73
CA GLY A 224 16.32 1.32 2.54
C GLY A 224 17.02 0.51 1.44
N VAL A 225 18.31 0.25 1.57
CA VAL A 225 19.13 -0.47 0.57
C VAL A 225 19.32 -1.92 0.97
N THR A 226 19.71 -2.14 2.22
CA THR A 226 19.90 -3.49 2.79
C THR A 226 18.67 -3.90 3.58
N TRP A 227 17.99 -4.95 3.14
CA TRP A 227 16.76 -5.46 3.75
C TRP A 227 16.98 -6.79 4.45
N THR A 228 16.26 -7.01 5.54
CA THR A 228 16.23 -8.31 6.21
C THR A 228 15.51 -9.35 5.34
N GLU A 229 15.70 -10.62 5.65
CA GLU A 229 14.85 -11.67 5.10
C GLU A 229 13.38 -11.44 5.48
N ASP A 230 12.49 -11.85 4.57
CA ASP A 230 11.04 -11.75 4.75
C ASP A 230 10.57 -12.64 5.89
N LYS A 231 9.85 -12.07 6.84
CA LYS A 231 9.24 -12.78 7.96
C LYS A 231 7.73 -12.85 7.79
N LYS A 232 7.18 -14.07 7.86
CA LYS A 232 5.73 -14.27 7.79
C LYS A 232 5.04 -13.77 9.06
N LEU A 233 3.96 -13.02 8.91
CA LEU A 233 3.10 -12.53 10.00
C LEU A 233 1.85 -13.40 10.22
N ALA A 234 1.21 -13.82 9.13
CA ALA A 234 0.01 -14.62 9.20
C ALA A 234 -0.16 -15.55 7.99
N GLY A 235 -0.66 -16.73 8.26
CA GLY A 235 -1.06 -17.75 7.32
C GLY A 235 -2.16 -18.62 7.96
N ILE A 236 -3.24 -17.95 8.42
CA ILE A 236 -4.35 -18.61 9.15
C ILE A 236 -5.13 -19.50 8.20
N LYS A 237 -5.31 -20.76 8.61
CA LYS A 237 -6.18 -21.73 7.94
C LYS A 237 -6.71 -22.75 8.94
N ARG A 238 -7.88 -23.30 8.65
CA ARG A 238 -8.42 -24.46 9.38
C ARG A 238 -7.75 -25.76 8.90
N PRO A 239 -7.83 -26.85 9.65
CA PRO A 239 -7.29 -28.14 9.23
C PRO A 239 -7.79 -28.61 7.85
N GLU A 240 -9.04 -28.32 7.51
CA GLU A 240 -9.67 -28.67 6.23
C GLU A 240 -9.32 -27.73 5.07
N ASP A 241 -8.79 -26.53 5.35
CA ASP A 241 -8.43 -25.57 4.31
C ASP A 241 -7.13 -25.98 3.61
N LYS A 242 -7.13 -26.01 2.29
CA LYS A 242 -5.92 -26.23 1.47
C LYS A 242 -5.00 -25.02 1.49
N ASN A 243 -5.59 -23.81 1.46
CA ASN A 243 -4.89 -22.55 1.33
C ASN A 243 -5.24 -21.57 2.45
N SER A 244 -4.31 -20.65 2.72
CA SER A 244 -4.51 -19.47 3.56
C SER A 244 -4.63 -18.22 2.68
N GLY A 245 -5.32 -17.20 3.17
CA GLY A 245 -5.42 -15.91 2.49
C GLY A 245 -5.81 -14.79 3.42
N HIS A 246 -5.22 -13.61 3.19
CA HIS A 246 -5.43 -12.44 4.02
C HIS A 246 -5.31 -11.16 3.20
N TYR A 247 -5.98 -10.10 3.66
CA TYR A 247 -5.64 -8.72 3.31
C TYR A 247 -5.45 -7.91 4.58
N GLN A 248 -4.51 -6.98 4.55
CA GLN A 248 -4.17 -6.10 5.65
C GLN A 248 -4.25 -4.62 5.27
N ILE A 249 -4.45 -3.78 6.27
CA ILE A 249 -4.23 -2.33 6.22
C ILE A 249 -3.41 -1.93 7.43
N SER A 250 -2.28 -1.28 7.21
CA SER A 250 -1.35 -0.86 8.25
C SER A 250 -1.30 0.65 8.43
N GLY A 251 -0.97 1.06 9.65
CA GLY A 251 -0.76 2.46 10.03
C GLY A 251 0.41 2.62 10.97
N GLN A 252 0.82 3.88 11.18
CA GLN A 252 1.92 4.25 12.05
C GLN A 252 1.51 5.36 13.00
N HIS A 253 1.92 5.27 14.25
CA HIS A 253 1.82 6.31 15.27
C HIS A 253 3.11 6.36 16.07
N GLY A 254 3.97 7.34 15.80
CA GLY A 254 5.34 7.37 16.32
C GLY A 254 6.12 6.11 15.94
N ASN A 255 6.64 5.39 16.94
CA ASN A 255 7.35 4.12 16.75
C ASN A 255 6.42 2.90 16.60
N LYS A 256 5.14 3.07 16.89
CA LYS A 256 4.15 1.99 16.74
C LYS A 256 3.79 1.82 15.28
N VAL A 257 3.94 0.60 14.76
CA VAL A 257 3.34 0.15 13.51
C VAL A 257 2.31 -0.91 13.83
N ALA A 258 1.11 -0.74 13.32
CA ALA A 258 0.01 -1.65 13.58
C ALA A 258 -0.76 -1.95 12.29
N PHE A 259 -1.44 -3.07 12.26
CA PHE A 259 -2.27 -3.44 11.14
C PHE A 259 -3.51 -4.22 11.57
N PHE A 260 -4.60 -3.97 10.84
CA PHE A 260 -5.77 -4.83 10.84
C PHE A 260 -5.73 -5.73 9.62
N PHE A 261 -6.18 -6.98 9.78
CA PHE A 261 -6.27 -7.91 8.67
C PHE A 261 -7.49 -8.82 8.79
N ASN A 262 -7.89 -9.41 7.68
CA ASN A 262 -8.99 -10.37 7.63
C ASN A 262 -8.47 -11.75 7.23
N TRP A 263 -9.34 -12.75 7.34
CA TRP A 263 -9.11 -14.11 6.93
C TRP A 263 -9.99 -14.47 5.73
N HIS A 264 -9.42 -15.23 4.81
CA HIS A 264 -10.11 -15.79 3.66
C HIS A 264 -10.14 -17.32 3.83
N PRO A 265 -11.28 -17.93 4.23
CA PRO A 265 -11.44 -19.37 4.34
C PRO A 265 -10.98 -20.07 3.06
N ASN A 266 -10.14 -21.06 3.19
CA ASN A 266 -9.51 -21.78 2.07
C ASN A 266 -8.78 -20.87 1.04
N GLY A 267 -8.37 -19.67 1.44
CA GLY A 267 -7.75 -18.69 0.55
C GLY A 267 -8.72 -17.99 -0.41
N ASP A 268 -10.02 -18.24 -0.30
CA ASP A 268 -11.05 -17.68 -1.17
C ASP A 268 -11.24 -16.18 -0.91
N VAL A 269 -10.85 -15.35 -1.88
CA VAL A 269 -10.93 -13.90 -1.79
C VAL A 269 -12.38 -13.37 -1.72
N ASP A 270 -13.34 -14.18 -2.09
CA ASP A 270 -14.77 -13.85 -2.07
C ASP A 270 -15.42 -14.05 -0.70
N GLN A 271 -14.70 -14.74 0.19
CA GLN A 271 -15.10 -15.01 1.57
C GLN A 271 -14.18 -14.29 2.56
N ARG A 272 -14.05 -12.97 2.45
CA ARG A 272 -13.24 -12.16 3.40
C ARG A 272 -13.99 -12.00 4.70
N THR A 273 -13.48 -12.53 5.79
CA THR A 273 -14.19 -12.53 7.07
C THR A 273 -13.27 -12.25 8.24
N ASN A 274 -13.84 -11.99 9.41
CA ASN A 274 -13.16 -11.70 10.67
C ASN A 274 -12.26 -10.46 10.62
N ILE A 275 -12.01 -9.86 11.76
CA ILE A 275 -11.04 -8.77 11.92
C ILE A 275 -10.04 -9.18 12.99
N TYR A 276 -8.77 -9.14 12.63
CA TYR A 276 -7.62 -9.38 13.50
C TYR A 276 -6.78 -8.11 13.60
N TYR A 277 -5.97 -8.02 14.67
CA TYR A 277 -5.09 -6.90 14.93
C TYR A 277 -3.75 -7.36 15.50
N LEU A 278 -2.66 -6.78 15.03
CA LEU A 278 -1.33 -6.84 15.62
C LEU A 278 -0.64 -5.48 15.55
N GLN A 279 0.28 -5.26 16.48
CA GLN A 279 1.17 -4.10 16.51
C GLN A 279 2.59 -4.49 16.93
N THR A 280 3.53 -3.63 16.57
CA THR A 280 4.91 -3.63 17.07
C THR A 280 5.31 -2.22 17.48
N THR A 281 6.17 -2.08 18.51
CA THR A 281 6.77 -0.81 18.95
C THR A 281 8.30 -0.87 18.94
N ASP A 282 8.86 -2.03 18.60
CA ASP A 282 10.28 -2.36 18.64
C ASP A 282 10.86 -2.70 17.26
N PHE A 283 10.27 -2.10 16.21
CA PHE A 283 10.74 -2.27 14.84
C PHE A 283 10.58 -3.71 14.30
N GLY A 284 9.53 -4.43 14.74
CA GLY A 284 9.18 -5.78 14.26
C GLY A 284 9.96 -6.90 14.97
N GLN A 285 10.62 -6.63 16.10
CA GLN A 285 11.25 -7.68 16.90
C GLN A 285 10.19 -8.54 17.57
N THR A 286 9.17 -7.89 18.16
CA THR A 286 8.00 -8.56 18.73
C THR A 286 6.70 -8.02 18.16
N TRP A 287 5.67 -8.85 18.15
CA TRP A 287 4.32 -8.50 17.73
C TRP A 287 3.34 -8.79 18.86
N THR A 288 2.48 -7.82 19.15
CA THR A 288 1.58 -7.88 20.30
C THR A 288 0.14 -7.56 19.91
N THR A 289 -0.81 -7.96 20.77
CA THR A 289 -2.17 -7.44 20.79
C THR A 289 -2.16 -5.98 21.25
N VAL A 290 -3.32 -5.31 21.23
CA VAL A 290 -3.45 -3.90 21.65
C VAL A 290 -3.11 -3.65 23.12
N ASP A 291 -3.35 -4.63 23.99
CA ASP A 291 -3.03 -4.62 25.41
C ASP A 291 -1.61 -5.09 25.75
N GLY A 292 -0.78 -5.32 24.72
CA GLY A 292 0.64 -5.64 24.88
C GLY A 292 0.96 -7.12 25.07
N LYS A 293 -0.02 -8.03 24.96
CA LYS A 293 0.25 -9.47 25.01
C LYS A 293 1.02 -9.87 23.74
N GLU A 294 2.25 -10.38 23.94
CA GLU A 294 3.08 -10.88 22.85
C GLU A 294 2.45 -12.15 22.24
N LEU A 295 2.48 -12.21 20.91
CA LEU A 295 2.02 -13.35 20.13
C LEU A 295 3.14 -13.84 19.22
N PRO A 296 3.42 -15.14 19.20
CA PRO A 296 4.36 -15.70 18.24
C PRO A 296 3.80 -15.57 16.82
N VAL A 297 4.64 -15.11 15.91
CA VAL A 297 4.33 -15.08 14.48
C VAL A 297 5.10 -16.17 13.74
N PRO A 298 4.54 -16.76 12.68
CA PRO A 298 3.26 -16.42 12.02
C PRO A 298 2.03 -16.92 12.80
N LEU A 299 0.96 -16.10 12.76
CA LEU A 299 -0.36 -16.57 13.23
C LEU A 299 -0.91 -17.59 12.25
N THR A 300 -1.30 -18.76 12.77
CA THR A 300 -1.80 -19.91 11.96
C THR A 300 -3.19 -20.37 12.37
N ASP A 301 -3.62 -20.05 13.59
CA ASP A 301 -4.93 -20.42 14.14
C ASP A 301 -5.94 -19.26 14.03
N MET A 302 -7.16 -19.56 13.60
CA MET A 302 -8.22 -18.55 13.50
C MET A 302 -8.69 -18.05 14.87
N ASN A 303 -8.52 -18.81 15.94
CA ASN A 303 -8.94 -18.48 17.32
C ASN A 303 -7.80 -17.83 18.13
N THR A 304 -6.87 -17.15 17.48
CA THR A 304 -5.77 -16.44 18.14
C THR A 304 -6.28 -15.23 18.96
N PRO A 305 -5.57 -14.81 20.04
CA PRO A 305 -5.89 -13.57 20.76
C PRO A 305 -5.86 -12.30 19.90
N ALA A 306 -5.33 -12.34 18.69
CA ALA A 306 -5.41 -11.26 17.71
C ALA A 306 -6.81 -11.08 17.12
N LEU A 307 -7.72 -12.05 17.27
CA LEU A 307 -9.09 -11.99 16.75
C LEU A 307 -9.92 -10.96 17.55
N LEU A 308 -10.39 -9.91 16.86
CA LEU A 308 -11.21 -8.86 17.47
C LEU A 308 -12.71 -9.04 17.24
N ARG A 309 -13.06 -9.44 16.01
CA ARG A 309 -14.46 -9.64 15.61
C ARG A 309 -14.60 -10.86 14.72
N GLU A 310 -15.50 -11.71 15.12
CA GLU A 310 -15.88 -12.90 14.37
C GLU A 310 -17.10 -12.58 13.48
N TYR A 311 -16.94 -12.80 12.16
CA TYR A 311 -17.97 -12.60 11.15
C TYR A 311 -18.27 -13.89 10.35
N TYR A 312 -17.42 -14.90 10.45
CA TYR A 312 -17.51 -16.14 9.67
C TYR A 312 -18.81 -16.90 9.96
N SER A 313 -19.14 -17.13 11.24
CA SER A 313 -20.37 -17.81 11.64
C SER A 313 -21.65 -17.07 11.21
N LYS A 314 -21.53 -15.74 11.06
CA LYS A 314 -22.62 -14.85 10.61
C LYS A 314 -22.74 -14.76 9.09
N LYS A 315 -21.91 -15.49 8.34
CA LYS A 315 -21.81 -15.47 6.87
C LYS A 315 -21.67 -14.05 6.31
N LYS A 316 -20.90 -13.19 7.01
CA LYS A 316 -20.64 -11.81 6.62
C LYS A 316 -19.22 -11.65 6.09
N ASN A 317 -19.10 -10.87 5.03
CA ASN A 317 -17.84 -10.37 4.51
C ASN A 317 -17.44 -9.06 5.19
N VAL A 318 -16.14 -8.85 5.38
CA VAL A 318 -15.57 -7.61 5.91
C VAL A 318 -14.40 -7.14 5.06
N TYR A 319 -14.41 -5.85 4.73
CA TYR A 319 -13.42 -5.20 3.88
C TYR A 319 -12.81 -4.04 4.67
N ILE A 320 -11.58 -4.22 5.16
CA ILE A 320 -10.88 -3.19 5.93
C ILE A 320 -10.37 -2.12 4.96
N LYS A 321 -10.72 -0.86 5.19
CA LYS A 321 -10.49 0.25 4.26
C LYS A 321 -9.35 1.17 4.68
N ASP A 322 -9.26 1.48 5.96
CA ASP A 322 -8.24 2.38 6.51
C ASP A 322 -7.96 2.07 7.98
N ILE A 323 -6.86 2.59 8.48
CA ILE A 323 -6.46 2.58 9.89
C ILE A 323 -6.03 3.98 10.30
N ASN A 324 -6.40 4.39 11.50
CA ASN A 324 -5.88 5.58 12.15
C ASN A 324 -5.72 5.34 13.65
N PHE A 325 -5.25 6.33 14.36
CA PHE A 325 -5.04 6.29 15.81
C PHE A 325 -5.59 7.56 16.44
N ASP A 326 -6.07 7.46 17.68
CA ASP A 326 -6.35 8.64 18.51
C ASP A 326 -5.04 9.24 19.06
N GLU A 327 -5.14 10.34 19.78
CA GLU A 327 -3.98 11.05 20.35
C GLU A 327 -3.16 10.21 21.35
N LYS A 328 -3.77 9.16 21.92
CA LYS A 328 -3.10 8.20 22.82
C LYS A 328 -2.48 7.03 22.07
N GLY A 329 -2.62 6.99 20.75
CA GLY A 329 -2.17 5.89 19.91
C GLY A 329 -3.08 4.66 19.95
N ASN A 330 -4.34 4.82 20.38
CA ASN A 330 -5.33 3.75 20.30
C ASN A 330 -5.78 3.54 18.84
N PRO A 331 -5.78 2.31 18.34
CA PRO A 331 -6.08 2.04 16.95
C PRO A 331 -7.57 2.10 16.61
N ILE A 332 -7.85 2.53 15.38
CA ILE A 332 -9.20 2.64 14.81
C ILE A 332 -9.17 2.06 13.41
N ALA A 333 -9.95 1.02 13.12
CA ALA A 333 -10.18 0.52 11.78
C ALA A 333 -11.42 1.16 11.16
N LEU A 334 -11.30 1.59 9.90
CA LEU A 334 -12.46 1.86 9.05
C LEU A 334 -12.73 0.61 8.22
N HIS A 335 -13.95 0.10 8.23
CA HIS A 335 -14.30 -1.10 7.50
C HIS A 335 -15.71 -1.05 6.90
N VAL A 336 -15.91 -1.89 5.90
CA VAL A 336 -17.21 -2.14 5.27
C VAL A 336 -17.56 -3.60 5.49
N SER A 337 -18.80 -3.88 5.92
CA SER A 337 -19.28 -5.24 6.09
C SER A 337 -20.65 -5.45 5.44
N GLY A 338 -20.90 -6.69 5.01
CA GLY A 338 -22.16 -7.05 4.36
C GLY A 338 -22.20 -8.50 3.93
N THR A 339 -23.26 -8.89 3.27
CA THR A 339 -23.40 -10.23 2.67
C THR A 339 -22.89 -10.23 1.23
N GLY A 340 -22.36 -11.39 0.79
CA GLY A 340 -21.97 -11.65 -0.59
C GLY A 340 -20.81 -10.79 -1.11
N HIS A 341 -20.26 -11.21 -2.25
CA HIS A 341 -19.12 -10.55 -2.89
C HIS A 341 -19.45 -9.88 -4.21
N GLN A 342 -20.54 -10.30 -4.88
CA GLN A 342 -20.92 -9.77 -6.18
C GLN A 342 -21.65 -8.43 -6.03
N PRO A 343 -21.47 -7.51 -6.99
CA PRO A 343 -22.31 -6.32 -7.11
C PRO A 343 -23.81 -6.69 -7.23
N GLY A 344 -24.68 -5.77 -6.82
CA GLY A 344 -26.11 -5.88 -7.08
C GLY A 344 -27.00 -5.94 -5.83
N PRO A 345 -28.31 -5.77 -6.01
CA PRO A 345 -29.28 -5.64 -4.93
C PRO A 345 -29.44 -6.91 -4.09
N GLN A 346 -29.16 -8.09 -4.67
CA GLN A 346 -29.28 -9.40 -3.99
C GLN A 346 -28.42 -9.51 -2.74
N ASN A 347 -27.33 -8.76 -2.66
CA ASN A 347 -26.43 -8.71 -1.53
C ASN A 347 -26.66 -7.51 -0.58
N GLY A 348 -27.67 -6.68 -0.88
CA GLY A 348 -28.06 -5.51 -0.08
C GLY A 348 -26.96 -4.45 0.06
N LEU A 349 -27.25 -3.43 0.83
CA LEU A 349 -26.30 -2.37 1.17
C LEU A 349 -25.23 -2.88 2.13
N LYS A 350 -24.06 -2.25 2.09
CA LYS A 350 -22.90 -2.53 2.92
C LYS A 350 -22.80 -1.52 4.04
N ASP A 351 -22.57 -1.99 5.26
CA ASP A 351 -22.41 -1.13 6.45
C ASP A 351 -20.99 -0.58 6.51
N TRP A 352 -20.85 0.74 6.48
CA TRP A 352 -19.64 1.46 6.84
C TRP A 352 -19.59 1.63 8.35
N SER A 353 -18.49 1.20 8.96
CA SER A 353 -18.31 1.25 10.41
C SER A 353 -16.84 1.52 10.76
N ILE A 354 -16.65 2.02 11.98
CA ILE A 354 -15.36 1.99 12.65
C ILE A 354 -15.35 0.92 13.73
N LEU A 355 -14.18 0.32 13.94
CA LEU A 355 -13.84 -0.50 15.10
C LEU A 355 -12.75 0.22 15.86
N TYR A 356 -13.04 0.73 17.05
CA TYR A 356 -12.18 1.59 17.85
C TYR A 356 -11.84 0.97 19.19
N TYR A 357 -10.55 0.98 19.55
CA TYR A 357 -10.10 0.65 20.90
C TYR A 357 -10.09 1.91 21.77
N ASN A 358 -10.98 1.98 22.77
CA ASN A 358 -11.15 3.17 23.61
C ASN A 358 -10.11 3.29 24.76
N GLY A 359 -9.13 2.37 24.81
CA GLY A 359 -8.14 2.22 25.87
C GLY A 359 -8.45 1.10 26.86
N LYS A 360 -9.65 0.48 26.73
CA LYS A 360 -10.10 -0.63 27.55
C LYS A 360 -10.79 -1.72 26.71
N ASP A 361 -11.77 -1.30 25.90
CA ASP A 361 -12.60 -2.21 25.11
C ASP A 361 -12.64 -1.79 23.65
N TRP A 362 -13.00 -2.74 22.78
CA TRP A 362 -13.25 -2.48 21.37
C TRP A 362 -14.72 -2.14 21.14
N GLU A 363 -14.98 -0.97 20.55
CA GLU A 363 -16.32 -0.45 20.23
C GLU A 363 -16.54 -0.43 18.71
N ASP A 364 -17.74 -0.85 18.28
CA ASP A 364 -18.18 -0.75 16.88
C ASP A 364 -19.21 0.37 16.73
N HIS A 365 -18.99 1.29 15.78
CA HIS A 365 -19.92 2.36 15.50
C HIS A 365 -20.19 2.47 14.01
N LYS A 366 -21.48 2.39 13.65
CA LYS A 366 -21.93 2.54 12.27
C LYS A 366 -21.89 4.01 11.84
N ILE A 367 -21.43 4.25 10.59
CA ILE A 367 -21.35 5.57 9.98
C ILE A 367 -22.53 5.78 9.02
N THR A 368 -22.62 4.92 8.01
CA THR A 368 -23.58 4.98 6.91
C THR A 368 -23.61 3.65 6.15
N THR A 369 -24.18 3.66 4.94
CA THR A 369 -24.15 2.52 4.01
C THR A 369 -23.71 2.96 2.62
N SER A 370 -23.25 1.99 1.80
CA SER A 370 -23.07 2.13 0.36
C SER A 370 -23.44 0.83 -0.35
N ASP A 371 -23.39 0.78 -1.67
CA ASP A 371 -23.88 -0.37 -2.43
C ASP A 371 -22.79 -1.35 -2.87
N HIS A 372 -21.50 -1.00 -2.73
CA HIS A 372 -20.42 -1.83 -3.24
C HIS A 372 -19.32 -2.14 -2.18
N ASN A 373 -18.82 -3.38 -2.20
CA ASN A 373 -17.77 -3.84 -1.29
C ASN A 373 -16.42 -3.14 -1.48
N TYR A 374 -16.16 -2.62 -2.67
CA TYR A 374 -14.89 -1.99 -3.03
C TYR A 374 -14.92 -0.46 -2.95
N ASP A 375 -16.02 0.11 -2.48
CA ASP A 375 -16.02 1.51 -2.09
C ASP A 375 -14.96 1.73 -1.03
N THR A 376 -14.08 2.70 -1.25
CA THR A 376 -12.91 2.88 -0.41
C THR A 376 -12.73 4.34 -0.02
N GLY A 377 -12.62 4.57 1.28
CA GLY A 377 -12.48 5.89 1.90
C GLY A 377 -11.34 5.93 2.91
N SER A 378 -11.13 7.10 3.49
CA SER A 378 -10.12 7.36 4.52
C SER A 378 -10.72 7.97 5.78
N LEU A 379 -10.10 7.63 6.92
CA LEU A 379 -10.44 8.11 8.25
C LEU A 379 -9.41 9.14 8.72
N PHE A 380 -9.88 10.28 9.20
CA PHE A 380 -9.08 11.35 9.81
C PHE A 380 -9.50 11.53 11.26
N VAL A 381 -8.54 11.64 12.17
CA VAL A 381 -8.77 11.70 13.62
C VAL A 381 -8.04 12.89 14.21
N LYS A 382 -8.78 13.76 14.89
CA LYS A 382 -8.23 14.92 15.60
C LYS A 382 -9.07 15.19 16.86
N GLY A 383 -8.51 14.94 18.03
CA GLY A 383 -9.23 15.11 19.30
C GLY A 383 -10.53 14.32 19.34
N LYS A 384 -11.63 15.04 19.53
CA LYS A 384 -13.00 14.47 19.49
C LYS A 384 -13.63 14.50 18.10
N GLU A 385 -13.02 15.24 17.17
CA GLU A 385 -13.50 15.41 15.81
C GLU A 385 -12.89 14.37 14.89
N TRP A 386 -13.73 13.50 14.34
CA TRP A 386 -13.32 12.50 13.38
C TRP A 386 -14.08 12.70 12.08
N ILE A 387 -13.37 12.45 10.98
CA ILE A 387 -13.91 12.63 9.64
C ILE A 387 -13.66 11.36 8.83
N VAL A 388 -14.69 10.91 8.09
CA VAL A 388 -14.56 9.90 7.05
C VAL A 388 -14.91 10.55 5.72
N VAL A 389 -14.02 10.39 4.74
CA VAL A 389 -14.25 10.81 3.36
C VAL A 389 -14.34 9.56 2.50
N ALA A 390 -15.50 9.32 1.90
CA ALA A 390 -15.78 8.06 1.20
C ALA A 390 -16.90 8.21 0.15
N PRO A 391 -16.91 7.35 -0.90
CA PRO A 391 -17.99 7.31 -1.89
C PRO A 391 -19.19 6.55 -1.30
N THR A 392 -20.09 7.26 -0.65
CA THR A 392 -21.22 6.66 0.10
C THR A 392 -22.60 7.11 -0.38
N GLU A 393 -22.65 7.94 -1.42
CA GLU A 393 -23.91 8.40 -2.00
C GLU A 393 -24.13 7.80 -3.39
N ASN A 394 -25.37 7.92 -3.87
CA ASN A 394 -25.80 7.37 -5.12
C ASN A 394 -24.83 7.65 -6.27
N SER A 395 -24.49 6.62 -6.94
CA SER A 395 -23.53 6.52 -8.00
C SER A 395 -24.21 6.74 -9.36
N PRO A 396 -23.57 7.44 -10.30
CA PRO A 396 -24.08 7.48 -11.68
C PRO A 396 -24.10 6.09 -12.34
N GLN A 397 -23.18 5.18 -11.94
CA GLN A 397 -23.21 3.78 -12.34
C GLN A 397 -23.55 2.92 -11.11
N LYS A 398 -24.84 2.73 -10.91
CA LYS A 398 -25.41 2.03 -9.76
C LYS A 398 -24.87 0.60 -9.65
N TRP A 399 -24.54 0.17 -8.43
CA TRP A 399 -23.94 -1.10 -8.09
C TRP A 399 -22.49 -1.30 -8.58
N GLY A 400 -21.94 -0.39 -9.35
CA GLY A 400 -20.52 -0.37 -9.67
C GLY A 400 -19.68 0.16 -8.52
N GLY A 401 -18.39 -0.18 -8.48
CA GLY A 401 -17.49 0.32 -7.45
C GLY A 401 -17.38 1.84 -7.43
N GLY A 402 -17.50 2.45 -6.24
CA GLY A 402 -17.48 3.89 -6.06
C GLY A 402 -18.86 4.56 -6.07
N GLY A 403 -18.86 5.89 -6.14
CA GLY A 403 -20.08 6.70 -6.10
C GLY A 403 -19.76 8.17 -5.96
N GLU A 404 -20.68 8.95 -5.41
CA GLU A 404 -20.43 10.33 -5.05
C GLU A 404 -19.72 10.41 -3.69
N VAL A 405 -18.66 11.20 -3.62
CA VAL A 405 -17.82 11.34 -2.42
C VAL A 405 -18.49 12.25 -1.40
N VAL A 406 -18.55 11.78 -0.17
CA VAL A 406 -19.14 12.48 0.97
C VAL A 406 -18.13 12.57 2.11
N MET A 407 -18.16 13.68 2.81
CA MET A 407 -17.49 13.89 4.09
C MET A 407 -18.48 13.66 5.23
N TRP A 408 -18.24 12.65 6.04
CA TRP A 408 -18.96 12.33 7.27
C TRP A 408 -18.16 12.85 8.45
N LYS A 409 -18.85 13.42 9.45
CA LYS A 409 -18.23 14.00 10.65
C LYS A 409 -18.84 13.44 11.91
N SER A 410 -17.98 13.14 12.88
CA SER A 410 -18.28 12.87 14.27
C SER A 410 -17.62 13.93 15.15
N THR A 411 -18.25 14.29 16.27
CA THR A 411 -17.73 15.23 17.29
C THR A 411 -17.60 14.58 18.66
N ASP A 412 -17.84 13.27 18.73
CA ASP A 412 -17.89 12.48 19.96
C ASP A 412 -17.01 11.22 19.92
N LYS A 413 -15.85 11.32 19.19
CA LYS A 413 -14.90 10.23 18.97
C LYS A 413 -15.51 9.03 18.23
N GLY A 414 -16.28 9.32 17.19
CA GLY A 414 -16.81 8.30 16.29
C GLY A 414 -18.05 7.57 16.81
N LYS A 415 -18.66 7.96 17.92
CA LYS A 415 -19.88 7.32 18.44
C LYS A 415 -21.09 7.61 17.56
N THR A 416 -21.23 8.86 17.12
CA THR A 416 -22.30 9.29 16.21
C THR A 416 -21.72 10.02 15.01
N TRP A 417 -22.38 9.88 13.87
CA TRP A 417 -21.92 10.43 12.60
C TRP A 417 -23.04 11.20 11.89
N LYS A 418 -22.65 12.31 11.25
CA LYS A 418 -23.55 13.12 10.42
C LYS A 418 -22.90 13.39 9.08
N LYS A 419 -23.69 13.42 8.02
CA LYS A 419 -23.26 13.94 6.71
C LYS A 419 -22.89 15.41 6.88
N ASN A 420 -21.62 15.74 6.64
CA ASN A 420 -21.11 17.09 6.81
C ASN A 420 -21.11 17.87 5.49
N LYS A 421 -20.60 17.24 4.41
CA LYS A 421 -20.50 17.88 3.11
C LYS A 421 -20.55 16.85 1.98
N GLN A 422 -21.29 17.16 0.92
CA GLN A 422 -21.24 16.46 -0.35
C GLN A 422 -20.05 17.00 -1.13
N LEU A 423 -19.06 16.19 -1.49
CA LEU A 423 -17.85 16.66 -2.17
C LEU A 423 -17.98 16.59 -3.69
N THR A 424 -18.64 15.58 -4.21
CA THR A 424 -18.97 15.44 -5.64
C THR A 424 -20.47 15.25 -5.79
N SER A 425 -21.02 15.65 -6.93
CA SER A 425 -22.45 15.51 -7.24
C SER A 425 -22.69 15.61 -8.73
N ASN A 426 -23.67 14.86 -9.23
CA ASN A 426 -24.00 14.78 -10.66
C ASN A 426 -22.80 14.41 -11.54
N SER A 427 -21.93 13.58 -11.02
CA SER A 427 -20.72 13.15 -11.69
C SER A 427 -21.06 12.23 -12.86
N PRO A 428 -20.35 12.28 -13.99
CA PRO A 428 -20.58 11.36 -15.11
C PRO A 428 -20.06 9.95 -14.82
N ARG A 429 -19.17 9.81 -13.84
CA ARG A 429 -18.46 8.58 -13.45
C ARG A 429 -18.40 8.45 -11.94
N ASN A 430 -18.30 7.20 -11.46
CA ASN A 430 -18.11 6.91 -10.05
C ASN A 430 -16.74 7.38 -9.57
N HIS A 431 -16.68 8.05 -8.43
CA HIS A 431 -15.45 8.37 -7.70
C HIS A 431 -15.14 7.25 -6.71
N ASN A 432 -13.84 6.92 -6.54
CA ASN A 432 -13.46 5.87 -5.60
C ASN A 432 -12.01 6.03 -5.09
N TYR A 433 -11.65 5.19 -4.13
CA TYR A 433 -10.30 5.05 -3.58
C TYR A 433 -9.72 6.33 -2.97
N VAL A 434 -10.54 7.02 -2.16
CA VAL A 434 -10.08 8.19 -1.39
C VAL A 434 -8.95 7.76 -0.45
N ARG A 435 -7.79 8.42 -0.54
CA ARG A 435 -6.60 8.16 0.27
C ARG A 435 -6.06 9.42 0.93
N LYS A 436 -5.84 9.32 2.24
CA LYS A 436 -5.25 10.40 3.03
C LYS A 436 -3.77 10.59 2.72
N VAL A 437 -3.29 11.80 2.87
CA VAL A 437 -1.87 12.15 2.80
C VAL A 437 -1.21 11.94 4.15
N VAL A 438 -0.05 11.30 4.19
CA VAL A 438 0.76 11.23 5.41
C VAL A 438 1.23 12.65 5.77
N ASN A 439 0.98 13.08 7.02
CA ASN A 439 1.24 14.44 7.51
C ASN A 439 0.54 15.53 6.67
N GLY A 440 -0.62 15.21 6.08
CA GLY A 440 -1.30 16.04 5.09
C GLY A 440 -1.48 17.50 5.51
N LYS A 441 -1.34 18.39 4.53
CA LYS A 441 -1.54 19.83 4.65
C LYS A 441 -2.56 20.31 3.63
N ASP A 442 -3.46 21.18 4.04
CA ASP A 442 -4.38 21.87 3.11
C ASP A 442 -3.59 22.68 2.06
N PRO A 443 -4.06 22.72 0.80
CA PRO A 443 -5.31 22.15 0.31
C PRO A 443 -5.21 20.68 -0.14
N PHE A 444 -4.02 20.05 -0.19
CA PHE A 444 -3.83 18.68 -0.63
C PHE A 444 -3.79 17.71 0.58
N TYR A 445 -4.98 17.43 1.13
CA TYR A 445 -5.12 16.66 2.36
C TYR A 445 -5.49 15.18 2.14
N PHE A 446 -6.23 14.90 1.08
CA PHE A 446 -6.55 13.58 0.55
C PHE A 446 -6.73 13.65 -0.96
N PHE A 447 -6.63 12.50 -1.65
CA PHE A 447 -6.83 12.45 -3.10
C PHE A 447 -7.47 11.13 -3.54
N TRP A 448 -8.05 11.13 -4.76
CA TRP A 448 -8.76 9.99 -5.33
C TRP A 448 -8.86 10.10 -6.85
N ALA A 449 -9.47 9.08 -7.48
CA ALA A 449 -9.76 9.07 -8.91
C ALA A 449 -11.24 8.78 -9.18
N ASP A 450 -11.71 9.11 -10.40
CA ASP A 450 -12.99 8.66 -10.94
C ASP A 450 -12.79 7.61 -12.04
N GLY A 451 -13.88 7.03 -12.51
CA GLY A 451 -13.94 6.15 -13.68
C GLY A 451 -15.27 5.43 -13.79
N ASN A 452 -15.65 5.10 -15.03
CA ASN A 452 -16.87 4.33 -15.26
C ASN A 452 -16.60 2.84 -14.99
N PRO A 453 -17.28 2.18 -14.04
CA PRO A 453 -17.07 0.76 -13.76
C PRO A 453 -17.65 -0.18 -14.83
N ASP A 454 -18.55 0.28 -15.70
CA ASP A 454 -19.23 -0.56 -16.68
C ASP A 454 -18.52 -0.60 -18.03
N LYS A 455 -17.77 0.46 -18.38
CA LYS A 455 -17.07 0.59 -19.66
C LYS A 455 -15.82 1.45 -19.54
N MET A 456 -14.86 1.22 -20.43
CA MET A 456 -13.65 2.02 -20.49
C MET A 456 -13.95 3.51 -20.59
N SER A 457 -13.26 4.29 -19.78
CA SER A 457 -13.41 5.74 -19.71
C SER A 457 -12.09 6.40 -19.34
N GLU A 458 -12.06 7.71 -19.44
CA GLU A 458 -11.06 8.50 -18.72
C GLU A 458 -11.14 8.23 -17.22
N SER A 459 -10.01 8.41 -16.54
CA SER A 459 -9.92 8.46 -15.09
C SER A 459 -9.23 9.77 -14.71
N LEU A 460 -9.99 10.67 -14.11
CA LEU A 460 -9.47 11.95 -13.61
C LEU A 460 -9.04 11.78 -12.15
N LEU A 461 -8.07 12.59 -11.74
CA LEU A 461 -7.58 12.61 -10.37
C LEU A 461 -7.99 13.91 -9.69
N TYR A 462 -8.36 13.77 -8.42
CA TYR A 462 -8.88 14.85 -7.58
C TYR A 462 -8.16 14.86 -6.24
N PHE A 463 -8.09 16.03 -5.62
CA PHE A 463 -7.72 16.16 -4.22
C PHE A 463 -8.64 17.12 -3.49
N GLY A 464 -8.64 17.04 -2.17
CA GLY A 464 -9.46 17.90 -1.34
C GLY A 464 -8.76 18.33 -0.05
N ASN A 465 -9.28 19.41 0.56
CA ASN A 465 -8.81 19.92 1.82
C ASN A 465 -9.64 19.42 3.01
N SER A 466 -9.17 19.69 4.21
CA SER A 466 -9.84 19.33 5.47
C SER A 466 -11.25 19.93 5.64
N LYS A 467 -11.60 20.96 4.85
CA LYS A 467 -12.92 21.62 4.83
C LYS A 467 -13.84 21.09 3.75
N GLY A 468 -13.34 20.17 2.91
CA GLY A 468 -14.09 19.56 1.80
C GLY A 468 -14.22 20.44 0.55
N ASP A 469 -13.31 21.38 0.33
CA ASP A 469 -13.12 21.95 -1.00
C ASP A 469 -12.39 20.95 -1.88
N VAL A 470 -12.67 20.94 -3.17
CA VAL A 470 -12.18 19.94 -4.12
C VAL A 470 -11.52 20.58 -5.33
N TRP A 471 -10.40 20.04 -5.74
CA TRP A 471 -9.68 20.39 -6.96
C TRP A 471 -9.50 19.17 -7.84
N GLN A 472 -9.55 19.40 -9.14
CA GLN A 472 -9.18 18.43 -10.16
C GLN A 472 -7.75 18.67 -10.61
N LEU A 473 -6.92 17.65 -10.69
CA LEU A 473 -5.61 17.70 -11.31
C LEU A 473 -5.74 17.86 -12.83
N PRO A 474 -4.83 18.63 -13.49
CA PRO A 474 -4.90 18.85 -14.93
C PRO A 474 -4.73 17.52 -15.68
N TYR A 475 -5.72 17.15 -16.50
CA TYR A 475 -5.67 15.95 -17.32
C TYR A 475 -4.62 16.06 -18.43
N ASP A 476 -4.52 17.25 -19.04
CA ASP A 476 -3.50 17.62 -20.03
C ASP A 476 -2.68 18.80 -19.54
N MET A 477 -1.37 18.77 -19.78
CA MET A 477 -0.43 19.84 -19.40
C MET A 477 0.48 20.17 -20.57
N GLN A 478 0.44 21.43 -21.04
CA GLN A 478 1.38 21.92 -22.03
C GLN A 478 2.72 22.28 -21.37
N ASP A 479 2.65 23.01 -20.25
CA ASP A 479 3.81 23.50 -19.54
C ASP A 479 4.29 22.51 -18.46
N GLU A 480 5.49 22.72 -17.95
CA GLU A 480 6.10 21.89 -16.88
C GLU A 480 5.33 21.97 -15.56
N THR A 481 4.54 23.03 -15.37
CA THR A 481 3.69 23.22 -14.19
C THR A 481 2.29 23.69 -14.60
N ALA A 482 1.28 23.35 -13.82
CA ALA A 482 -0.08 23.81 -14.00
C ALA A 482 -0.79 24.01 -12.66
N THR A 483 -1.78 24.91 -12.63
CA THR A 483 -2.64 25.12 -11.47
C THR A 483 -3.84 24.17 -11.54
N PRO A 484 -4.08 23.33 -10.52
CA PRO A 484 -5.28 22.51 -10.45
C PRO A 484 -6.55 23.37 -10.42
N VAL A 485 -7.62 22.87 -11.03
CA VAL A 485 -8.90 23.58 -11.12
C VAL A 485 -9.74 23.29 -9.89
N LYS A 486 -10.14 24.33 -9.15
CA LYS A 486 -11.11 24.19 -8.05
C LYS A 486 -12.50 23.91 -8.66
N ILE A 487 -13.12 22.79 -8.28
CA ILE A 487 -14.42 22.37 -8.79
C ILE A 487 -15.53 22.49 -7.74
N LYS A 488 -15.16 22.64 -6.49
CA LYS A 488 -16.10 22.83 -5.38
C LYS A 488 -15.46 23.54 -4.18
#